data_a9b520b3092802c5b437db3feb2779f0
#
_entry.id   a9b520b3092802c5b437db3feb2779f0
#
_cell.length_a   1.000
_cell.length_b   1.000
_cell.length_c   1.000
_cell.angle_alpha   90.00
_cell.angle_beta   90.00
_cell.angle_gamma   90.00
#
_symmetry.space_group_name_H-M   'P 1'
#
loop_
_entity.id
_entity.type
_entity.pdbx_description
1 polymer ?
#
loop_
_entity_poly.entity_id
_entity_poly.type
_entity_poly.pdbx_seq_one_letter_code
_entity_poly.pdbx_strand_id
1 'polypeptide(L)'
;LNLPDETLRQMGQNEAYIKSHRFFSSQLNNVTHLFGDSATFDWTTYQQKCDLIFIDGDHSTEAVQRDTQTALQLRKSENSILVWHDAKADGEYPRYEVLLGIYRALPKELHHQLYLVKHTLCAVYLPDGVEASPIALNALPTRTFEIELKNINL
;
A
#
# COMPACT_ATOMS: atom_id res chain seq x y z
N LEU A 1 -3.60 8.19 3.73
CA LEU A 1 -3.80 8.73 5.06
C LEU A 1 -2.45 8.86 5.76
N ASN A 2 -2.20 9.98 6.42
CA ASN A 2 -0.95 10.24 7.15
C ASN A 2 -1.20 10.21 8.65
N LEU A 3 -0.21 9.82 9.43
CA LEU A 3 -0.25 10.04 10.86
C LEU A 3 -0.15 11.55 11.17
N PRO A 4 -0.90 12.04 12.16
CA PRO A 4 -0.75 13.43 12.63
C PRO A 4 0.69 13.69 13.11
N ASP A 5 1.18 14.92 12.91
CA ASP A 5 2.54 15.30 13.31
C ASP A 5 2.78 15.08 14.81
N GLU A 6 1.77 15.31 15.63
CA GLU A 6 1.84 15.03 17.09
C GLU A 6 2.04 13.55 17.39
N THR A 7 1.34 12.66 16.67
CA THR A 7 1.53 11.22 16.80
C THR A 7 2.95 10.81 16.42
N LEU A 8 3.49 11.38 15.33
CA LEU A 8 4.88 11.12 14.92
C LEU A 8 5.88 11.58 15.97
N ARG A 9 5.66 12.72 16.63
CA ARG A 9 6.49 13.18 17.77
C ARG A 9 6.43 12.22 18.96
N GLN A 10 5.25 11.74 19.30
CA GLN A 10 5.06 10.76 20.38
C GLN A 10 5.77 9.42 20.07
N MET A 11 5.87 9.04 18.80
CA MET A 11 6.64 7.90 18.34
C MET A 11 8.16 8.16 18.28
N GLY A 12 8.63 9.34 18.72
CA GLY A 12 10.04 9.70 18.77
C GLY A 12 10.62 10.22 17.46
N GLN A 13 9.79 10.55 16.48
CA GLN A 13 10.27 11.14 15.21
C GLN A 13 10.67 12.60 15.42
N ASN A 14 11.78 13.02 14.83
CA ASN A 14 12.25 14.39 14.92
C ASN A 14 11.60 15.31 13.88
N GLU A 15 11.71 16.63 14.08
CA GLU A 15 11.10 17.65 13.21
C GLU A 15 11.60 17.59 11.75
N ALA A 16 12.85 17.17 11.53
CA ALA A 16 13.38 17.02 10.19
C ALA A 16 12.66 15.88 9.43
N TYR A 17 12.45 14.73 10.10
CA TYR A 17 11.67 13.63 9.55
C TYR A 17 10.24 14.06 9.24
N ILE A 18 9.56 14.71 10.19
CA ILE A 18 8.16 15.16 10.03
C ILE A 18 8.02 16.10 8.83
N LYS A 19 8.96 17.05 8.67
CA LYS A 19 8.97 17.96 7.52
C LYS A 19 9.27 17.23 6.20
N SER A 20 10.18 16.26 6.20
CA SER A 20 10.55 15.51 5.00
C SER A 20 9.47 14.53 4.55
N HIS A 21 8.63 14.06 5.45
CA HIS A 21 7.62 13.03 5.18
C HIS A 21 6.65 13.39 4.04
N ARG A 22 6.36 14.68 3.84
CA ARG A 22 5.48 15.18 2.77
C ARG A 22 6.18 16.15 1.82
N PHE A 23 7.51 16.17 1.82
CA PHE A 23 8.30 17.18 1.11
C PHE A 23 7.94 17.27 -0.38
N PHE A 24 7.83 16.13 -1.07
CA PHE A 24 7.56 16.10 -2.50
C PHE A 24 6.11 16.41 -2.89
N SER A 25 5.18 16.32 -1.96
CA SER A 25 3.74 16.44 -2.24
C SER A 25 3.07 17.65 -1.57
N SER A 26 3.77 18.32 -0.63
CA SER A 26 3.20 19.41 0.18
C SER A 26 2.78 20.65 -0.64
N GLN A 27 3.33 20.84 -1.84
CA GLN A 27 3.03 21.97 -2.71
C GLN A 27 2.24 21.58 -3.97
N LEU A 28 1.80 20.32 -4.08
CA LEU A 28 1.06 19.85 -5.25
C LEU A 28 -0.43 20.11 -5.09
N ASN A 29 -1.03 20.85 -6.02
CA ASN A 29 -2.44 21.21 -5.99
C ASN A 29 -3.40 20.02 -6.20
N ASN A 30 -2.89 18.91 -6.73
CA ASN A 30 -3.63 17.68 -6.98
C ASN A 30 -3.42 16.61 -5.88
N VAL A 31 -2.77 16.96 -4.78
CA VAL A 31 -2.56 16.08 -3.62
C VAL A 31 -3.27 16.64 -2.41
N THR A 32 -4.11 15.82 -1.80
CA THR A 32 -4.77 16.14 -0.53
C THR A 32 -4.21 15.24 0.57
N HIS A 33 -3.61 15.85 1.59
CA HIS A 33 -3.14 15.14 2.77
C HIS A 33 -4.27 14.99 3.79
N LEU A 34 -4.63 13.74 4.09
CA LEU A 34 -5.57 13.39 5.15
C LEU A 34 -4.77 12.85 6.34
N PHE A 35 -5.24 13.15 7.55
CA PHE A 35 -4.56 12.80 8.80
C PHE A 35 -5.47 12.01 9.71
N GLY A 36 -4.95 10.96 10.32
CA GLY A 36 -5.67 10.14 11.30
C GLY A 36 -5.22 8.69 11.30
N ASP A 37 -5.91 7.90 12.10
CA ASP A 37 -5.79 6.45 12.13
C ASP A 37 -6.82 5.85 11.16
N SER A 38 -6.40 4.96 10.27
CA SER A 38 -7.26 4.30 9.28
C SER A 38 -8.42 3.54 9.93
N ALA A 39 -8.23 3.06 11.16
CA ALA A 39 -9.24 2.32 11.92
C ALA A 39 -10.42 3.18 12.37
N THR A 40 -10.21 4.47 12.56
CA THR A 40 -11.21 5.40 13.13
C THR A 40 -11.55 6.57 12.20
N PHE A 41 -10.87 6.67 11.05
CA PHE A 41 -11.09 7.75 10.10
C PHE A 41 -12.46 7.62 9.44
N ASP A 42 -13.17 8.74 9.28
CA ASP A 42 -14.43 8.78 8.54
C ASP A 42 -14.21 8.73 7.04
N TRP A 43 -14.37 7.54 6.47
CA TRP A 43 -14.23 7.27 5.05
C TRP A 43 -15.48 7.56 4.21
N THR A 44 -16.59 7.97 4.83
CA THR A 44 -17.89 8.14 4.16
C THR A 44 -17.81 9.02 2.90
N THR A 45 -17.05 10.11 2.99
CA THR A 45 -16.88 11.06 1.87
C THR A 45 -16.15 10.45 0.68
N TYR A 46 -15.36 9.38 0.90
CA TYR A 46 -14.49 8.77 -0.11
C TYR A 46 -15.04 7.46 -0.68
N GLN A 47 -16.17 6.97 -0.16
CA GLN A 47 -16.78 5.75 -0.65
C GLN A 47 -17.11 5.83 -2.15
N GLN A 48 -16.80 4.76 -2.88
CA GLN A 48 -17.04 4.61 -4.31
C GLN A 48 -16.42 5.71 -5.18
N LYS A 49 -15.22 6.22 -4.80
CA LYS A 49 -14.56 7.32 -5.52
C LYS A 49 -13.13 7.00 -5.97
N CYS A 50 -12.54 5.92 -5.53
CA CYS A 50 -11.13 5.63 -5.79
C CYS A 50 -10.96 4.66 -6.95
N ASP A 51 -10.19 5.07 -7.96
CA ASP A 51 -9.82 4.20 -9.09
C ASP A 51 -8.61 3.31 -8.75
N LEU A 52 -7.71 3.78 -7.87
CA LEU A 52 -6.57 3.03 -7.34
C LEU A 52 -6.41 3.33 -5.84
N ILE A 53 -6.15 2.28 -5.05
CA ILE A 53 -5.92 2.39 -3.61
C ILE A 53 -4.64 1.65 -3.26
N PHE A 54 -3.69 2.36 -2.64
CA PHE A 54 -2.44 1.81 -2.12
C PHE A 54 -2.55 1.67 -0.59
N ILE A 55 -2.33 0.46 -0.08
CA ILE A 55 -2.46 0.10 1.33
C ILE A 55 -1.08 -0.21 1.88
N ASP A 56 -0.59 0.64 2.77
CA ASP A 56 0.74 0.55 3.39
C ASP A 56 0.67 1.09 4.82
N GLY A 57 -0.14 0.42 5.64
CA GLY A 57 -0.37 0.77 7.04
C GLY A 57 0.30 -0.20 8.01
N ASP A 58 -0.40 -0.55 9.10
CA ASP A 58 0.05 -1.58 10.04
C ASP A 58 0.01 -2.96 9.38
N HIS A 59 1.03 -3.80 9.67
CA HIS A 59 1.21 -5.11 9.03
C HIS A 59 0.59 -6.27 9.81
N SER A 60 -0.12 -6.01 10.92
CA SER A 60 -0.86 -7.06 11.61
C SER A 60 -2.01 -7.57 10.75
N THR A 61 -2.32 -8.86 10.86
CA THR A 61 -3.40 -9.50 10.09
C THR A 61 -4.73 -8.76 10.23
N GLU A 62 -5.06 -8.33 11.44
CA GLU A 62 -6.31 -7.64 11.77
C GLU A 62 -6.37 -6.24 11.15
N ALA A 63 -5.26 -5.50 11.17
CA ALA A 63 -5.19 -4.17 10.56
C ALA A 63 -5.29 -4.26 9.04
N VAL A 64 -4.52 -5.14 8.40
CA VAL A 64 -4.56 -5.36 6.96
C VAL A 64 -5.95 -5.83 6.52
N GLN A 65 -6.58 -6.72 7.28
CA GLN A 65 -7.95 -7.17 6.99
C GLN A 65 -8.93 -6.00 7.02
N ARG A 66 -8.89 -5.16 8.05
CA ARG A 66 -9.75 -3.98 8.20
C ARG A 66 -9.51 -2.96 7.08
N ASP A 67 -8.24 -2.62 6.82
CA ASP A 67 -7.89 -1.65 5.79
C ASP A 67 -8.27 -2.13 4.39
N THR A 68 -8.16 -3.43 4.13
CA THR A 68 -8.62 -4.05 2.87
C THR A 68 -10.15 -3.99 2.76
N GLN A 69 -10.89 -4.26 3.83
CA GLN A 69 -12.36 -4.14 3.83
C GLN A 69 -12.80 -2.69 3.58
N THR A 70 -12.11 -1.73 4.18
CA THR A 70 -12.31 -0.30 3.90
C THR A 70 -12.03 0.01 2.44
N ALA A 71 -10.89 -0.43 1.91
CA ALA A 71 -10.52 -0.20 0.51
C ALA A 71 -11.56 -0.76 -0.47
N LEU A 72 -12.15 -1.92 -0.19
CA LEU A 72 -13.24 -2.47 -1.00
C LEU A 72 -14.46 -1.54 -1.07
N GLN A 73 -14.77 -0.81 0.00
CA GLN A 73 -15.86 0.17 0.02
C GLN A 73 -15.50 1.48 -0.70
N LEU A 74 -14.22 1.82 -0.75
CA LEU A 74 -13.72 3.03 -1.40
C LEU A 74 -13.63 2.88 -2.93
N ARG A 75 -13.60 1.65 -3.46
CA ARG A 75 -13.53 1.41 -4.91
C ARG A 75 -14.66 2.09 -5.64
N LYS A 76 -14.31 2.81 -6.70
CA LYS A 76 -15.28 3.49 -7.58
C LYS A 76 -16.07 2.49 -8.42
N SER A 77 -15.46 1.40 -8.79
CA SER A 77 -16.05 0.33 -9.62
C SER A 77 -15.31 -0.99 -9.43
N GLU A 78 -15.78 -2.03 -10.10
CA GLU A 78 -15.10 -3.33 -10.18
C GLU A 78 -13.73 -3.23 -10.85
N ASN A 79 -13.51 -2.22 -11.68
CA ASN A 79 -12.24 -1.97 -12.37
C ASN A 79 -11.21 -1.23 -11.51
N SER A 80 -11.55 -0.87 -10.27
CA SER A 80 -10.60 -0.22 -9.35
C SER A 80 -9.53 -1.21 -8.89
N ILE A 81 -8.30 -0.72 -8.84
CA ILE A 81 -7.10 -1.50 -8.50
C ILE A 81 -6.78 -1.31 -7.01
N LEU A 82 -6.48 -2.40 -6.32
CA LEU A 82 -5.93 -2.37 -4.97
C LEU A 82 -4.47 -2.84 -5.00
N VAL A 83 -3.61 -2.15 -4.26
CA VAL A 83 -2.20 -2.50 -4.11
C VAL A 83 -1.86 -2.54 -2.63
N TRP A 84 -1.23 -3.62 -2.17
CA TRP A 84 -0.72 -3.75 -0.80
C TRP A 84 0.80 -3.78 -0.82
N HIS A 85 1.41 -2.99 0.04
CA HIS A 85 2.83 -3.10 0.34
C HIS A 85 3.09 -4.23 1.36
N ASP A 86 4.34 -4.65 1.47
CA ASP A 86 4.79 -5.73 2.38
C ASP A 86 4.05 -7.08 2.25
N ALA A 87 3.40 -7.34 1.13
CA ALA A 87 2.68 -8.58 0.83
C ALA A 87 3.58 -9.64 0.19
N LYS A 88 4.74 -9.89 0.77
CA LYS A 88 5.74 -10.82 0.24
C LYS A 88 5.45 -12.26 0.63
N ALA A 89 5.43 -13.16 -0.34
CA ALA A 89 5.22 -14.60 -0.12
C ALA A 89 6.50 -15.45 -0.16
N ASP A 90 7.61 -14.89 -0.64
CA ASP A 90 8.86 -15.59 -0.89
C ASP A 90 10.07 -14.93 -0.22
N GLY A 91 11.21 -15.63 -0.22
CA GLY A 91 12.48 -15.14 0.30
C GLY A 91 12.67 -15.35 1.81
N GLU A 92 13.66 -14.65 2.38
CA GLU A 92 14.05 -14.87 3.76
C GLU A 92 13.03 -14.43 4.81
N TYR A 93 12.20 -13.43 4.48
CA TYR A 93 11.24 -12.83 5.41
C TYR A 93 9.88 -12.66 4.76
N PRO A 94 9.12 -13.76 4.56
CA PRO A 94 7.76 -13.67 4.04
C PRO A 94 6.84 -12.96 5.04
N ARG A 95 5.91 -12.18 4.54
CA ARG A 95 4.92 -11.43 5.33
C ARG A 95 3.57 -12.14 5.32
N TYR A 96 3.51 -13.31 5.92
CA TYR A 96 2.30 -14.12 5.94
C TYR A 96 1.14 -13.42 6.66
N GLU A 97 1.42 -12.57 7.65
CA GLU A 97 0.41 -11.78 8.36
C GLU A 97 -0.35 -10.88 7.41
N VAL A 98 0.38 -10.19 6.52
CA VAL A 98 -0.20 -9.28 5.51
C VAL A 98 -1.03 -10.08 4.52
N LEU A 99 -0.47 -11.14 3.97
CA LEU A 99 -1.18 -12.02 3.02
C LEU A 99 -2.45 -12.61 3.64
N LEU A 100 -2.38 -13.06 4.88
CA LEU A 100 -3.53 -13.61 5.59
C LEU A 100 -4.63 -12.55 5.79
N GLY A 101 -4.25 -11.32 6.13
CA GLY A 101 -5.18 -10.20 6.25
C GLY A 101 -5.90 -9.91 4.93
N ILE A 102 -5.17 -9.89 3.81
CA ILE A 102 -5.72 -9.73 2.47
C ILE A 102 -6.71 -10.86 2.15
N TYR A 103 -6.30 -12.12 2.32
CA TYR A 103 -7.15 -13.28 2.03
C TYR A 103 -8.41 -13.35 2.88
N ARG A 104 -8.36 -12.92 4.14
CA ARG A 104 -9.53 -12.86 5.03
C ARG A 104 -10.52 -11.75 4.64
N ALA A 105 -10.02 -10.66 4.06
CA ALA A 105 -10.84 -9.52 3.69
C ALA A 105 -11.48 -9.67 2.30
N LEU A 106 -10.73 -10.22 1.34
CA LEU A 106 -11.23 -10.42 -0.03
C LEU A 106 -12.24 -11.56 -0.09
N PRO A 107 -13.40 -11.36 -0.74
CA PRO A 107 -14.30 -12.45 -1.11
C PRO A 107 -13.56 -13.55 -1.89
N LYS A 108 -13.88 -14.80 -1.61
CA LYS A 108 -13.18 -15.95 -2.23
C LYS A 108 -13.24 -15.93 -3.76
N GLU A 109 -14.31 -15.41 -4.30
CA GLU A 109 -14.55 -15.25 -5.72
C GLU A 109 -13.53 -14.33 -6.39
N LEU A 110 -12.93 -13.44 -5.63
CA LEU A 110 -11.94 -12.47 -6.11
C LEU A 110 -10.48 -12.92 -5.90
N HIS A 111 -10.25 -14.06 -5.23
CA HIS A 111 -8.89 -14.52 -4.96
C HIS A 111 -8.08 -14.83 -6.21
N HIS A 112 -8.74 -15.22 -7.31
CA HIS A 112 -8.08 -15.48 -8.59
C HIS A 112 -7.54 -14.23 -9.27
N GLN A 113 -7.96 -13.03 -8.81
CA GLN A 113 -7.52 -11.72 -9.29
C GLN A 113 -6.43 -11.10 -8.40
N LEU A 114 -5.96 -11.84 -7.39
CA LEU A 114 -4.89 -11.42 -6.51
C LEU A 114 -3.54 -11.93 -7.05
N TYR A 115 -2.61 -11.03 -7.28
CA TYR A 115 -1.28 -11.31 -7.83
C TYR A 115 -0.19 -10.71 -6.95
N LEU A 116 0.97 -11.37 -6.92
CA LEU A 116 2.19 -10.79 -6.38
C LEU A 116 2.97 -10.11 -7.51
N VAL A 117 3.43 -8.89 -7.27
CA VAL A 117 4.20 -8.14 -8.27
C VAL A 117 5.66 -8.56 -8.20
N LYS A 118 6.16 -9.14 -9.29
CA LYS A 118 7.52 -9.68 -9.38
C LYS A 118 8.57 -8.60 -9.04
N HIS A 119 9.57 -8.98 -8.23
CA HIS A 119 10.65 -8.10 -7.78
C HIS A 119 10.22 -6.90 -6.94
N THR A 120 9.06 -6.95 -6.33
CA THR A 120 8.58 -5.96 -5.37
C THR A 120 8.12 -6.63 -4.09
N LEU A 121 7.73 -5.82 -3.10
CA LEU A 121 7.05 -6.27 -1.90
C LEU A 121 5.52 -6.14 -2.02
N CYS A 122 5.00 -5.96 -3.23
CA CYS A 122 3.59 -5.64 -3.41
C CYS A 122 2.77 -6.84 -3.87
N ALA A 123 1.55 -6.94 -3.34
CA ALA A 123 0.46 -7.66 -3.97
C ALA A 123 -0.48 -6.67 -4.67
N VAL A 124 -1.21 -7.14 -5.66
CA VAL A 124 -2.16 -6.33 -6.40
C VAL A 124 -3.42 -7.14 -6.70
N TYR A 125 -4.57 -6.51 -6.51
CA TYR A 125 -5.82 -6.95 -7.06
C TYR A 125 -6.04 -6.26 -8.41
N LEU A 126 -6.16 -7.06 -9.46
CA LEU A 126 -6.41 -6.59 -10.83
C LEU A 126 -7.78 -7.11 -11.31
N PRO A 127 -8.61 -6.24 -11.90
CA PRO A 127 -9.87 -6.68 -12.49
C PRO A 127 -9.64 -7.63 -13.68
N ASP A 128 -10.68 -8.36 -14.05
CA ASP A 128 -10.63 -9.25 -15.22
C ASP A 128 -10.26 -8.50 -16.50
N GLY A 129 -9.48 -9.16 -17.36
CA GLY A 129 -9.05 -8.60 -18.64
C GLY A 129 -7.76 -7.79 -18.58
N VAL A 130 -7.15 -7.61 -17.40
CA VAL A 130 -5.79 -7.08 -17.30
C VAL A 130 -4.80 -8.22 -17.55
N GLU A 131 -3.91 -8.04 -18.53
CA GLU A 131 -2.83 -8.99 -18.77
C GLU A 131 -1.88 -9.01 -17.58
N ALA A 132 -1.77 -10.15 -16.93
CA ALA A 132 -0.82 -10.41 -15.86
C ALA A 132 -0.02 -11.68 -16.17
N SER A 133 1.28 -11.61 -15.96
CA SER A 133 2.12 -12.79 -16.05
C SER A 133 2.13 -13.50 -14.70
N PRO A 134 1.93 -14.83 -14.67
CA PRO A 134 2.06 -15.55 -13.41
C PRO A 134 3.47 -15.40 -12.85
N ILE A 135 3.54 -15.20 -11.52
CA ILE A 135 4.83 -15.10 -10.84
C ILE A 135 5.44 -16.50 -10.78
N ALA A 136 6.60 -16.64 -11.39
CA ALA A 136 7.43 -17.82 -11.14
C ALA A 136 8.05 -17.67 -9.74
N LEU A 137 7.56 -18.43 -8.78
CA LEU A 137 8.21 -18.57 -7.48
C LEU A 137 9.67 -18.99 -7.71
N ASN A 138 10.61 -18.34 -7.03
CA ASN A 138 12.05 -18.58 -7.13
C ASN A 138 12.78 -18.03 -8.38
N ALA A 139 12.16 -17.15 -9.16
CA ALA A 139 12.88 -16.44 -10.19
C ALA A 139 13.76 -15.35 -9.57
N LEU A 140 15.08 -15.52 -9.64
CA LEU A 140 16.02 -14.47 -9.23
C LEU A 140 15.91 -13.27 -10.18
N PRO A 141 16.10 -12.03 -9.69
CA PRO A 141 16.18 -10.86 -10.56
C PRO A 141 17.30 -11.03 -11.57
N THR A 142 16.97 -10.83 -12.86
CA THR A 142 17.96 -10.86 -13.93
C THR A 142 18.65 -9.52 -14.16
N ARG A 143 18.17 -8.47 -13.47
CA ARG A 143 18.72 -7.11 -13.55
C ARG A 143 18.76 -6.51 -12.16
N THR A 144 19.84 -5.80 -11.86
CA THR A 144 20.03 -4.96 -10.69
C THR A 144 20.29 -3.53 -11.16
N PHE A 145 19.97 -2.57 -10.30
CA PHE A 145 20.28 -1.16 -10.52
C PHE A 145 21.26 -0.71 -9.44
N GLU A 146 22.33 -0.05 -9.87
CA GLU A 146 23.20 0.69 -8.97
C GLU A 146 22.85 2.17 -9.10
N ILE A 147 22.56 2.82 -7.97
CA ILE A 147 22.20 4.23 -7.92
C ILE A 147 23.25 4.96 -7.11
N GLU A 148 23.96 5.89 -7.74
CA GLU A 148 24.87 6.80 -7.05
C GLU A 148 24.12 8.10 -6.69
N LEU A 149 24.00 8.38 -5.39
CA LEU A 149 23.43 9.64 -4.91
C LEU A 149 24.55 10.62 -4.56
N LYS A 150 24.60 11.75 -5.26
CA LYS A 150 25.53 12.84 -4.96
C LYS A 150 24.80 13.97 -4.25
N ASN A 151 25.34 14.36 -3.09
CA ASN A 151 24.88 15.59 -2.43
C ASN A 151 25.50 16.77 -3.16
N ILE A 152 24.65 17.66 -3.68
CA ILE A 152 25.07 18.92 -4.33
C ILE A 152 24.65 20.04 -3.38
N ASN A 153 25.63 20.72 -2.79
CA ASN A 153 25.38 21.97 -2.08
C ASN A 153 25.02 23.05 -3.10
N LEU A 154 23.84 23.65 -2.93
CA LEU A 154 23.37 24.82 -3.69
C LEU A 154 23.89 26.10 -3.06
#